data_99bbd65bde5260756f8e10834529fddf
#
_entry.id   99bbd65bde5260756f8e10834529fddf
#
_cell.length_a   1.000
_cell.length_b   1.000
_cell.length_c   1.000
_cell.angle_alpha   90.00
_cell.angle_beta   90.00
_cell.angle_gamma   90.00
#
_symmetry.space_group_name_H-M   'P 1'
#
loop_
_entity.id
_entity.type
_entity.pdbx_description
1 polymer ?
#
loop_
_entity_poly.entity_id
_entity_poly.type
_entity_poly.pdbx_seq_one_letter_code
_entity_poly.pdbx_strand_id
1 'polypeptide(L)'
;MVSRLDRGSARLTHLSVNACLAPVVSLHGQAVTTVEGIGQAKGRLHAVQQRLAESHGSQCGFCTPGIVMSMYSLLRNNPRPNMEEVETYFQGNLCRCTGYRPILEGLKTLTAGCQAENCCRNGQNKAEADGDDEGEGYTNILYNSQQFIPYDASQEPIFPPELQLDDSLDRQFLVFSGPRLQWFRPTTLSQLFDLKQKHPEAKIVVGNTELGVEVKFKHCDYPVYINPSMVRELTSILVEEDGVRLGAAVTLDRLEELCTKLETTHQAWELRIFKQIKEMLRWFAGKQIRNVAAIGGNIMTGSPISDLNPIFLAASCGLLIGSCNGISEIQFDEKFYTGYRKNVVKPDQILVSIKIPFTKQNQYFMAYKQSKRRDDDIAIVNSAFNLTISNNKVERLREGSTTTTTTNTWNFPL
;
A
#
# COMPACT_ATOMS: atom_id res chain seq x y z
N MET A 1 -5.87 9.55 9.80
CA MET A 1 -4.49 9.04 9.96
C MET A 1 -4.43 8.12 11.17
N VAL A 2 -3.68 7.05 11.07
CA VAL A 2 -3.39 6.13 12.19
C VAL A 2 -1.89 6.16 12.44
N SER A 3 -1.51 6.35 13.71
CA SER A 3 -0.11 6.32 14.13
C SER A 3 0.14 5.08 14.95
N ARG A 4 1.20 4.34 14.64
CA ARG A 4 1.60 3.12 15.33
C ARG A 4 3.11 3.08 15.54
N LEU A 5 3.52 2.47 16.64
CA LEU A 5 4.92 2.20 16.95
C LEU A 5 5.26 0.77 16.51
N ASP A 6 6.25 0.63 15.64
CA ASP A 6 6.90 -0.66 15.42
C ASP A 6 7.98 -0.83 16.48
N ARG A 7 7.72 -1.67 17.46
CA ARG A 7 8.65 -1.86 18.59
C ARG A 7 9.92 -2.62 18.19
N GLY A 8 9.84 -3.42 17.12
CA GLY A 8 11.00 -4.15 16.60
C GLY A 8 12.08 -3.23 16.03
N SER A 9 11.66 -2.16 15.36
CA SER A 9 12.53 -1.13 14.78
C SER A 9 12.55 0.17 15.56
N ALA A 10 11.78 0.29 16.65
CA ALA A 10 11.53 1.53 17.42
C ALA A 10 11.05 2.70 16.52
N ARG A 11 10.43 2.38 15.37
CA ARG A 11 9.98 3.37 14.40
C ARG A 11 8.50 3.71 14.60
N LEU A 12 8.22 4.99 14.80
CA LEU A 12 6.87 5.53 14.74
C LEU A 12 6.49 5.79 13.28
N THR A 13 5.34 5.26 12.86
CA THR A 13 4.83 5.40 11.49
C THR A 13 3.45 6.04 11.51
N HIS A 14 3.21 6.98 10.61
CA HIS A 14 1.94 7.66 10.42
C HIS A 14 1.32 7.25 9.08
N LEU A 15 0.18 6.57 9.13
CA LEU A 15 -0.46 5.96 7.97
C LEU A 15 -1.76 6.67 7.63
N SER A 16 -1.91 7.14 6.40
CA SER A 16 -3.24 7.43 5.86
C SER A 16 -3.99 6.12 5.62
N VAL A 17 -5.25 6.05 6.02
CA VAL A 17 -6.09 4.86 5.85
C VAL A 17 -7.50 5.26 5.45
N ASN A 18 -8.20 4.39 4.71
CA ASN A 18 -9.61 4.57 4.42
C ASN A 18 -10.45 4.25 5.67
N ALA A 19 -10.93 5.27 6.35
CA ALA A 19 -11.71 5.12 7.58
C ALA A 19 -12.98 4.27 7.39
N CYS A 20 -13.57 4.30 6.19
CA CYS A 20 -14.73 3.48 5.86
C CYS A 20 -14.45 1.96 5.83
N LEU A 21 -13.19 1.54 5.70
CA LEU A 21 -12.77 0.13 5.68
C LEU A 21 -12.01 -0.29 6.94
N ALA A 22 -11.47 0.65 7.72
CA ALA A 22 -10.69 0.35 8.92
C ALA A 22 -11.59 -0.16 10.05
N PRO A 23 -11.44 -1.42 10.52
CA PRO A 23 -12.19 -1.91 11.67
C PRO A 23 -11.77 -1.18 12.95
N VAL A 24 -12.73 -0.70 13.73
CA VAL A 24 -12.44 0.02 14.99
C VAL A 24 -11.60 -0.85 15.94
N VAL A 25 -11.89 -2.14 16.03
CA VAL A 25 -11.15 -3.08 16.88
C VAL A 25 -9.69 -3.28 16.48
N SER A 26 -9.33 -2.99 15.22
CA SER A 26 -7.93 -3.06 14.75
C SER A 26 -7.08 -1.88 15.22
N LEU A 27 -7.71 -0.84 15.78
CA LEU A 27 -7.02 0.38 16.25
C LEU A 27 -6.53 0.26 17.70
N HIS A 28 -6.74 -0.89 18.36
CA HIS A 28 -6.24 -1.13 19.71
C HIS A 28 -4.71 -0.97 19.76
N GLY A 29 -4.21 -0.14 20.67
CA GLY A 29 -2.78 0.19 20.80
C GLY A 29 -2.26 1.18 19.76
N GLN A 30 -3.15 1.87 19.02
CA GLN A 30 -2.78 2.86 18.00
C GLN A 30 -3.41 4.23 18.31
N ALA A 31 -2.79 5.30 17.83
CA ALA A 31 -3.35 6.64 17.95
C ALA A 31 -4.03 7.04 16.63
N VAL A 32 -5.22 7.65 16.73
CA VAL A 32 -5.99 8.11 15.57
C VAL A 32 -6.08 9.63 15.57
N THR A 33 -5.78 10.24 14.43
CA THR A 33 -5.94 11.67 14.20
C THR A 33 -6.86 11.88 13.01
N THR A 34 -7.93 12.64 13.20
CA THR A 34 -8.86 13.04 12.13
C THR A 34 -8.59 14.46 11.66
N VAL A 35 -9.23 14.89 10.58
CA VAL A 35 -9.02 16.22 10.01
C VAL A 35 -9.40 17.35 10.98
N GLU A 36 -10.34 17.11 11.86
CA GLU A 36 -10.76 18.06 12.91
C GLU A 36 -9.71 18.23 14.00
N GLY A 37 -8.85 17.22 14.19
CA GLY A 37 -7.82 17.21 15.23
C GLY A 37 -6.55 17.98 14.88
N ILE A 38 -6.35 18.40 13.62
CA ILE A 38 -5.12 19.09 13.19
C ILE A 38 -5.25 20.60 13.08
N GLY A 39 -6.48 21.13 12.97
CA GLY A 39 -6.73 22.55 12.89
C GLY A 39 -8.21 22.84 12.69
N GLN A 40 -8.62 24.10 12.92
CA GLN A 40 -10.02 24.51 12.85
C GLN A 40 -10.18 25.92 12.27
N ALA A 41 -11.27 26.17 11.55
CA ALA A 41 -11.53 27.44 10.88
C ALA A 41 -11.70 28.65 11.82
N LYS A 42 -12.20 28.42 13.06
CA LYS A 42 -12.34 29.49 14.08
C LYS A 42 -11.07 29.74 14.90
N GLY A 43 -10.04 28.97 14.67
CA GLY A 43 -8.74 29.08 15.34
C GLY A 43 -7.61 29.16 14.34
N ARG A 44 -6.61 28.29 14.48
CA ARG A 44 -5.47 28.18 13.55
C ARG A 44 -5.66 27.01 12.62
N LEU A 45 -5.62 27.27 11.31
CA LEU A 45 -5.53 26.20 10.32
C LEU A 45 -4.14 25.55 10.35
N HIS A 46 -4.10 24.25 10.13
CA HIS A 46 -2.85 23.55 9.84
C HIS A 46 -2.30 23.99 8.48
N ALA A 47 -0.98 23.98 8.30
CA ALA A 47 -0.34 24.39 7.06
C ALA A 47 -0.92 23.70 5.81
N VAL A 48 -1.24 22.40 5.85
CA VAL A 48 -1.90 21.69 4.74
C VAL A 48 -3.30 22.23 4.45
N GLN A 49 -4.08 22.49 5.49
CA GLN A 49 -5.44 23.05 5.33
C GLN A 49 -5.39 24.44 4.68
N GLN A 50 -4.49 25.29 5.13
CA GLN A 50 -4.30 26.63 4.58
C GLN A 50 -3.91 26.58 3.10
N ARG A 51 -2.92 25.73 2.71
CA ARG A 51 -2.50 25.60 1.30
C ARG A 51 -3.65 25.22 0.40
N LEU A 52 -4.46 24.24 0.79
CA LEU A 52 -5.62 23.85 0.00
C LEU A 52 -6.67 24.94 -0.13
N ALA A 53 -6.93 25.69 0.95
CA ALA A 53 -7.89 26.76 0.93
C ALA A 53 -7.43 27.94 0.02
N GLU A 54 -6.21 28.41 0.23
CA GLU A 54 -5.68 29.58 -0.46
C GLU A 54 -5.25 29.34 -1.91
N SER A 55 -4.84 28.08 -2.23
CA SER A 55 -4.55 27.67 -3.63
C SER A 55 -5.79 27.33 -4.44
N HIS A 56 -7.00 27.53 -3.90
CA HIS A 56 -8.26 27.13 -4.52
C HIS A 56 -8.37 25.63 -4.82
N GLY A 57 -7.71 24.80 -3.98
CA GLY A 57 -7.67 23.34 -4.08
C GLY A 57 -8.95 22.64 -3.62
N SER A 58 -9.97 23.37 -3.19
CA SER A 58 -11.26 22.80 -2.74
C SER A 58 -12.41 23.54 -3.43
N GLN A 59 -13.39 22.78 -3.95
CA GLN A 59 -14.64 23.31 -4.51
C GLN A 59 -15.84 22.70 -3.78
N CYS A 60 -16.28 21.46 -4.11
CA CYS A 60 -17.39 20.82 -3.40
C CYS A 60 -17.00 20.33 -1.99
N GLY A 61 -15.71 20.22 -1.68
CA GLY A 61 -15.18 19.83 -0.36
C GLY A 61 -15.18 18.33 -0.07
N PHE A 62 -15.74 17.49 -0.94
CA PHE A 62 -15.90 16.05 -0.68
C PHE A 62 -14.54 15.32 -0.54
N CYS A 63 -13.58 15.60 -1.42
CA CYS A 63 -12.25 14.99 -1.38
C CYS A 63 -11.28 15.67 -0.38
N THR A 64 -11.60 16.89 0.07
CA THR A 64 -10.69 17.74 0.82
C THR A 64 -10.18 17.11 2.13
N PRO A 65 -11.02 16.48 2.99
CA PRO A 65 -10.53 15.84 4.21
C PRO A 65 -9.54 14.68 3.93
N GLY A 66 -9.80 13.88 2.91
CA GLY A 66 -8.90 12.79 2.50
C GLY A 66 -7.54 13.31 2.04
N ILE A 67 -7.54 14.35 1.19
CA ILE A 67 -6.32 15.00 0.70
C ILE A 67 -5.51 15.60 1.85
N VAL A 68 -6.18 16.33 2.75
CA VAL A 68 -5.54 16.91 3.95
C VAL A 68 -4.86 15.84 4.77
N MET A 69 -5.55 14.74 5.07
CA MET A 69 -5.02 13.68 5.94
C MET A 69 -3.91 12.86 5.27
N SER A 70 -3.94 12.67 3.95
CA SER A 70 -2.84 12.04 3.21
C SER A 70 -1.58 12.89 3.26
N MET A 71 -1.70 14.19 3.02
CA MET A 71 -0.57 15.13 3.09
C MET A 71 -0.05 15.31 4.52
N TYR A 72 -0.96 15.39 5.49
CA TYR A 72 -0.59 15.43 6.90
C TYR A 72 0.21 14.18 7.30
N SER A 73 -0.23 13.00 6.88
CA SER A 73 0.48 11.74 7.11
C SER A 73 1.88 11.75 6.49
N LEU A 74 2.04 12.30 5.27
CA LEU A 74 3.35 12.46 4.64
C LEU A 74 4.27 13.35 5.48
N LEU A 75 3.82 14.54 5.85
CA LEU A 75 4.62 15.51 6.61
C LEU A 75 5.01 15.00 8.00
N ARG A 76 4.17 14.18 8.62
CA ARG A 76 4.48 13.52 9.90
C ARG A 76 5.59 12.46 9.76
N ASN A 77 5.71 11.80 8.61
CA ASN A 77 6.79 10.84 8.33
C ASN A 77 8.04 11.51 7.75
N ASN A 78 7.86 12.51 6.89
CA ASN A 78 8.91 13.28 6.25
C ASN A 78 8.53 14.77 6.24
N PRO A 79 9.10 15.61 7.13
CA PRO A 79 8.79 17.03 7.21
C PRO A 79 9.20 17.85 5.98
N ARG A 80 10.04 17.30 5.12
CA ARG A 80 10.54 17.96 3.90
C ARG A 80 10.48 17.01 2.71
N PRO A 81 9.27 16.66 2.24
CA PRO A 81 9.12 15.72 1.13
C PRO A 81 9.59 16.35 -0.18
N ASN A 82 9.94 15.51 -1.14
CA ASN A 82 10.08 15.92 -2.53
C ASN A 82 8.71 15.84 -3.26
N MET A 83 8.66 16.27 -4.53
CA MET A 83 7.39 16.30 -5.28
C MET A 83 6.89 14.91 -5.64
N GLU A 84 7.77 13.95 -5.89
CA GLU A 84 7.41 12.55 -6.17
C GLU A 84 6.75 11.89 -4.95
N GLU A 85 7.26 12.15 -3.75
CA GLU A 85 6.63 11.69 -2.51
C GLU A 85 5.23 12.31 -2.32
N VAL A 86 5.06 13.61 -2.62
CA VAL A 86 3.75 14.28 -2.59
C VAL A 86 2.78 13.57 -3.54
N GLU A 87 3.15 13.35 -4.79
CA GLU A 87 2.30 12.67 -5.78
C GLU A 87 1.96 11.23 -5.35
N THR A 88 2.92 10.49 -4.79
CA THR A 88 2.72 9.13 -4.30
C THR A 88 1.72 9.08 -3.14
N TYR A 89 1.84 10.00 -2.16
CA TYR A 89 0.89 10.06 -1.04
C TYR A 89 -0.48 10.60 -1.43
N PHE A 90 -0.54 11.32 -2.54
CA PHE A 90 -1.78 11.85 -3.09
C PHE A 90 -2.61 10.80 -3.84
N GLN A 91 -2.00 9.72 -4.33
CA GLN A 91 -2.68 8.64 -5.04
C GLN A 91 -3.89 8.12 -4.28
N GLY A 92 -4.98 7.79 -5.00
CA GLY A 92 -6.23 7.33 -4.42
C GLY A 92 -7.14 8.42 -3.85
N ASN A 93 -6.70 9.69 -3.82
CA ASN A 93 -7.53 10.84 -3.45
C ASN A 93 -8.14 11.47 -4.70
N LEU A 94 -9.30 10.96 -5.12
CA LEU A 94 -9.94 11.40 -6.36
C LEU A 94 -10.71 12.70 -6.17
N CYS A 95 -10.40 13.71 -7.00
CA CYS A 95 -11.12 14.97 -7.09
C CYS A 95 -11.76 15.14 -8.47
N ARG A 96 -13.09 15.34 -8.53
CA ARG A 96 -13.82 15.57 -9.78
C ARG A 96 -13.85 17.02 -10.20
N CYS A 97 -13.66 17.96 -9.28
CA CYS A 97 -13.95 19.38 -9.48
C CYS A 97 -12.77 20.18 -10.02
N THR A 98 -11.56 19.97 -9.45
CA THR A 98 -10.44 20.93 -9.57
C THR A 98 -9.50 20.64 -10.75
N GLY A 99 -9.53 19.43 -11.30
CA GLY A 99 -8.50 18.98 -12.25
C GLY A 99 -7.12 18.81 -11.62
N TYR A 100 -7.04 18.72 -10.28
CA TYR A 100 -5.85 18.48 -9.43
C TYR A 100 -4.82 19.60 -9.39
N ARG A 101 -4.68 20.42 -10.43
CA ARG A 101 -3.62 21.42 -10.53
C ARG A 101 -3.55 22.34 -9.29
N PRO A 102 -4.62 23.03 -8.86
CA PRO A 102 -4.54 23.92 -7.70
C PRO A 102 -4.20 23.20 -6.39
N ILE A 103 -4.60 21.94 -6.26
CA ILE A 103 -4.25 21.10 -5.11
C ILE A 103 -2.74 20.84 -5.09
N LEU A 104 -2.19 20.29 -6.18
CA LEU A 104 -0.77 19.95 -6.27
C LEU A 104 0.12 21.20 -6.18
N GLU A 105 -0.30 22.30 -6.77
CA GLU A 105 0.42 23.59 -6.67
C GLU A 105 0.51 24.11 -5.24
N GLY A 106 -0.59 24.08 -4.51
CA GLY A 106 -0.60 24.44 -3.10
C GLY A 106 0.28 23.51 -2.25
N LEU A 107 0.18 22.21 -2.46
CA LEU A 107 0.96 21.23 -1.71
C LEU A 107 2.46 21.25 -2.06
N LYS A 108 2.83 21.60 -3.30
CA LYS A 108 4.22 21.76 -3.72
C LYS A 108 4.98 22.79 -2.87
N THR A 109 4.30 23.76 -2.30
CA THR A 109 4.92 24.77 -1.40
C THR A 109 5.41 24.18 -0.08
N LEU A 110 5.06 22.93 0.24
CA LEU A 110 5.53 22.18 1.40
C LEU A 110 6.75 21.31 1.10
N THR A 111 7.23 21.27 -0.16
CA THR A 111 8.35 20.41 -0.56
C THR A 111 9.70 21.08 -0.31
N ALA A 112 10.75 20.26 -0.14
CA ALA A 112 12.12 20.70 0.12
C ALA A 112 12.71 21.57 -1.01
N GLY A 113 12.26 21.38 -2.26
CA GLY A 113 12.75 22.15 -3.42
C GLY A 113 12.03 23.47 -3.66
N CYS A 114 10.99 23.78 -2.89
CA CYS A 114 10.23 25.02 -3.03
C CYS A 114 10.72 26.07 -2.02
N GLN A 115 11.84 26.73 -2.33
CA GLN A 115 12.18 27.98 -1.66
C GLN A 115 11.30 29.09 -2.27
N ALA A 116 10.72 29.94 -1.41
CA ALA A 116 9.75 30.98 -1.81
C ALA A 116 10.26 31.93 -2.92
N GLU A 117 11.58 32.07 -3.06
CA GLU A 117 12.22 32.93 -4.05
C GLU A 117 12.47 32.26 -5.40
N ASN A 118 12.47 30.90 -5.46
CA ASN A 118 12.76 30.07 -6.66
C ASN A 118 11.67 29.06 -7.00
N CYS A 119 10.48 29.19 -6.42
CA CYS A 119 9.36 28.33 -6.81
C CYS A 119 9.04 28.65 -8.28
N CYS A 120 9.03 27.61 -9.14
CA CYS A 120 8.88 27.64 -10.60
C CYS A 120 7.65 28.41 -11.15
N ARG A 121 7.05 29.28 -10.34
CA ARG A 121 5.94 30.18 -10.67
C ARG A 121 6.08 31.60 -10.19
N ASN A 122 7.13 31.99 -9.50
CA ASN A 122 7.52 33.41 -9.47
C ASN A 122 8.25 33.69 -10.79
N GLY A 123 7.48 33.59 -11.87
CA GLY A 123 7.76 33.94 -13.23
C GLY A 123 9.15 34.47 -13.53
N GLN A 124 10.08 33.60 -13.83
CA GLN A 124 11.19 33.86 -14.75
C GLN A 124 11.80 32.54 -15.11
N ASN A 125 11.07 31.71 -15.86
CA ASN A 125 11.74 30.96 -16.92
C ASN A 125 12.13 32.01 -17.96
N LYS A 126 13.35 32.52 -17.90
CA LYS A 126 14.03 32.93 -19.10
C LYS A 126 14.24 31.68 -19.95
N ALA A 127 13.19 31.23 -20.64
CA ALA A 127 13.39 30.59 -21.91
C ALA A 127 14.02 31.67 -22.78
N GLU A 128 15.21 31.46 -23.26
CA GLU A 128 15.74 32.12 -24.43
C GLU A 128 14.72 31.84 -25.53
N ALA A 129 13.77 32.74 -25.71
CA ALA A 129 12.89 32.80 -26.85
C ALA A 129 13.52 33.76 -27.82
N ASP A 130 14.19 33.24 -28.82
CA ASP A 130 14.31 33.91 -30.10
C ASP A 130 12.88 34.12 -30.65
N GLY A 131 12.49 35.38 -30.79
CA GLY A 131 11.27 35.69 -31.52
C GLY A 131 10.37 36.70 -30.80
N ASP A 132 10.27 37.90 -31.40
CA ASP A 132 9.40 39.01 -31.11
C ASP A 132 7.91 38.56 -31.03
N ASP A 133 7.41 38.37 -29.82
CA ASP A 133 5.99 38.36 -29.52
C ASP A 133 5.76 39.08 -28.18
N GLU A 134 5.35 40.34 -28.26
CA GLU A 134 4.89 41.17 -27.13
C GLU A 134 3.54 40.62 -26.59
N GLY A 135 3.52 39.36 -26.14
CA GLY A 135 2.41 38.76 -25.42
C GLY A 135 2.53 39.09 -23.93
N GLU A 136 1.61 39.83 -23.39
CA GLU A 136 1.45 40.08 -21.96
C GLU A 136 1.55 38.75 -21.20
N GLY A 137 2.68 38.56 -20.49
CA GLY A 137 2.92 37.34 -19.67
C GLY A 137 1.88 37.25 -18.56
N TYR A 138 0.87 36.44 -18.74
CA TYR A 138 -0.08 36.06 -17.69
C TYR A 138 0.66 35.34 -16.58
N THR A 139 1.11 36.08 -15.59
CA THR A 139 1.55 35.50 -14.30
C THR A 139 0.31 35.03 -13.56
N ASN A 140 -0.15 33.83 -13.88
CA ASN A 140 -1.23 33.16 -13.16
C ASN A 140 -0.76 32.72 -11.76
N ILE A 141 -0.49 33.67 -10.89
CA ILE A 141 -0.24 33.42 -9.48
C ILE A 141 -1.60 33.23 -8.81
N LEU A 142 -1.99 31.97 -8.56
CA LEU A 142 -3.26 31.65 -7.91
C LEU A 142 -3.28 32.08 -6.43
N TYR A 143 -2.12 32.29 -5.81
CA TYR A 143 -1.96 32.62 -4.39
C TYR A 143 -0.61 33.31 -4.12
N ASN A 144 -0.53 34.05 -3.01
CA ASN A 144 0.73 34.61 -2.54
C ASN A 144 1.39 33.64 -1.55
N SER A 145 2.44 32.95 -1.99
CA SER A 145 3.16 31.94 -1.17
C SER A 145 3.84 32.54 0.08
N GLN A 146 4.11 33.86 0.11
CA GLN A 146 4.69 34.53 1.28
C GLN A 146 3.70 34.63 2.45
N GLN A 147 2.42 34.47 2.21
CA GLN A 147 1.38 34.50 3.23
C GLN A 147 1.14 33.18 3.90
N PHE A 148 1.77 32.12 3.39
CA PHE A 148 1.60 30.78 3.95
C PHE A 148 2.28 30.61 5.30
N ILE A 149 1.56 30.00 6.24
CA ILE A 149 2.10 29.60 7.54
C ILE A 149 3.17 28.53 7.28
N PRO A 150 4.42 28.72 7.73
CA PRO A 150 5.45 27.68 7.65
C PRO A 150 4.99 26.40 8.37
N TYR A 151 5.31 25.25 7.77
CA TYR A 151 5.12 23.98 8.47
C TYR A 151 6.22 23.81 9.53
N ASP A 152 5.83 23.55 10.77
CA ASP A 152 6.73 23.32 11.88
C ASP A 152 6.40 21.97 12.55
N ALA A 153 7.23 20.99 12.29
CA ALA A 153 7.06 19.63 12.81
C ALA A 153 7.13 19.56 14.35
N SER A 154 7.74 20.55 15.01
CA SER A 154 7.84 20.59 16.48
C SER A 154 6.50 20.95 17.16
N GLN A 155 5.58 21.53 16.41
CA GLN A 155 4.24 21.90 16.89
C GLN A 155 3.22 20.79 16.72
N GLU A 156 3.63 19.66 16.16
CA GLU A 156 2.75 18.53 15.95
C GLU A 156 2.47 17.75 17.23
N PRO A 157 1.25 17.16 17.38
CA PRO A 157 0.95 16.32 18.52
C PRO A 157 1.94 15.16 18.65
N ILE A 158 2.45 14.95 19.85
CA ILE A 158 3.32 13.80 20.14
C ILE A 158 2.49 12.51 20.13
N PHE A 159 3.14 11.39 19.84
CA PHE A 159 2.52 10.06 20.02
C PHE A 159 2.26 9.83 21.51
N PRO A 160 1.07 9.32 21.91
CA PRO A 160 0.74 9.16 23.31
C PRO A 160 1.80 8.35 24.07
N PRO A 161 2.37 8.91 25.15
CA PRO A 161 3.42 8.22 25.94
C PRO A 161 2.94 6.88 26.51
N GLU A 162 1.65 6.76 26.85
CA GLU A 162 1.04 5.53 27.36
C GLU A 162 1.14 4.40 26.32
N LEU A 163 0.90 4.71 25.04
CA LEU A 163 1.03 3.75 23.96
C LEU A 163 2.51 3.44 23.62
N GLN A 164 3.40 4.39 23.88
CA GLN A 164 4.83 4.21 23.65
C GLN A 164 5.49 3.33 24.72
N LEU A 165 5.12 3.51 25.97
CA LEU A 165 5.76 2.85 27.12
C LEU A 165 5.16 1.47 27.40
N ASP A 166 3.85 1.30 27.20
CA ASP A 166 3.16 0.03 27.47
C ASP A 166 3.26 -0.93 26.28
N ASP A 167 4.17 -1.90 26.37
CA ASP A 167 4.32 -2.95 25.37
C ASP A 167 3.38 -4.15 25.59
N SER A 168 2.64 -4.18 26.70
CA SER A 168 1.69 -5.25 26.99
C SER A 168 0.55 -5.29 25.98
N LEU A 169 0.19 -4.12 25.41
CA LEU A 169 -0.87 -4.00 24.40
C LEU A 169 -0.60 -4.84 23.14
N ASP A 170 0.66 -5.02 22.76
CA ASP A 170 1.06 -5.78 21.58
C ASP A 170 1.09 -7.29 21.84
N ARG A 171 1.23 -7.69 23.12
CA ARG A 171 1.34 -9.10 23.53
C ARG A 171 0.03 -9.71 23.98
N GLN A 172 -1.04 -8.92 24.07
CA GLN A 172 -2.34 -9.42 24.52
C GLN A 172 -3.04 -10.19 23.41
N PHE A 173 -3.45 -11.41 23.73
CA PHE A 173 -4.48 -12.09 22.96
C PHE A 173 -5.81 -11.38 23.20
N LEU A 174 -6.40 -10.82 22.14
CA LEU A 174 -7.65 -10.05 22.26
C LEU A 174 -8.83 -10.80 21.67
N VAL A 175 -9.97 -10.67 22.37
CA VAL A 175 -11.27 -11.15 21.90
C VAL A 175 -12.28 -10.02 22.05
N PHE A 176 -12.91 -9.67 20.94
CA PHE A 176 -14.04 -8.76 20.94
C PHE A 176 -15.28 -9.53 20.51
N SER A 177 -16.30 -9.60 21.36
CA SER A 177 -17.52 -10.35 21.10
C SER A 177 -18.72 -9.41 21.05
N GLY A 178 -19.44 -9.45 19.95
CA GLY A 178 -20.71 -8.77 19.75
C GLY A 178 -21.84 -9.77 19.47
N PRO A 179 -23.08 -9.29 19.34
CA PRO A 179 -24.23 -10.18 19.08
C PRO A 179 -24.14 -10.95 17.75
N ARG A 180 -23.44 -10.42 16.76
CA ARG A 180 -23.38 -10.97 15.40
C ARG A 180 -22.02 -11.47 15.00
N LEU A 181 -20.94 -11.03 15.69
CA LEU A 181 -19.57 -11.39 15.28
C LEU A 181 -18.63 -11.53 16.48
N GLN A 182 -17.59 -12.31 16.26
CA GLN A 182 -16.43 -12.41 17.12
C GLN A 182 -15.18 -11.99 16.34
N TRP A 183 -14.30 -11.24 17.01
CA TRP A 183 -13.03 -10.82 16.47
C TRP A 183 -11.91 -11.29 17.38
N PHE A 184 -10.96 -12.02 16.83
CA PHE A 184 -9.78 -12.52 17.54
C PHE A 184 -8.52 -11.85 17.03
N ARG A 185 -7.62 -11.48 17.95
CA ARG A 185 -6.27 -11.03 17.64
C ARG A 185 -5.24 -11.90 18.35
N PRO A 186 -4.83 -13.02 17.75
CA PRO A 186 -3.75 -13.86 18.28
C PRO A 186 -2.40 -13.14 18.18
N THR A 187 -1.46 -13.53 19.06
CA THR A 187 -0.10 -13.00 19.11
C THR A 187 0.96 -14.05 18.78
N THR A 188 0.57 -15.31 18.70
CA THR A 188 1.46 -16.41 18.32
C THR A 188 0.87 -17.25 17.19
N LEU A 189 1.75 -17.91 16.44
CA LEU A 189 1.34 -18.80 15.34
C LEU A 189 0.50 -19.98 15.84
N SER A 190 0.82 -20.54 17.03
CA SER A 190 0.04 -21.60 17.66
C SER A 190 -1.40 -21.16 17.92
N GLN A 191 -1.59 -20.00 18.58
CA GLN A 191 -2.93 -19.45 18.81
C GLN A 191 -3.72 -19.26 17.52
N LEU A 192 -3.03 -18.80 16.45
CA LEU A 192 -3.66 -18.62 15.15
C LEU A 192 -4.11 -19.95 14.53
N PHE A 193 -3.29 -21.01 14.64
CA PHE A 193 -3.66 -22.35 14.17
C PHE A 193 -4.82 -22.93 14.97
N ASP A 194 -4.79 -22.81 16.29
CA ASP A 194 -5.86 -23.28 17.19
C ASP A 194 -7.20 -22.60 16.86
N LEU A 195 -7.18 -21.26 16.64
CA LEU A 195 -8.35 -20.52 16.23
C LEU A 195 -8.87 -21.00 14.87
N LYS A 196 -7.98 -21.24 13.92
CA LYS A 196 -8.37 -21.65 12.57
C LYS A 196 -8.90 -23.08 12.53
N GLN A 197 -8.37 -23.96 13.38
CA GLN A 197 -8.90 -25.30 13.59
C GLN A 197 -10.30 -25.26 14.23
N LYS A 198 -10.49 -24.41 15.25
CA LYS A 198 -11.76 -24.25 15.94
C LYS A 198 -12.83 -23.55 15.08
N HIS A 199 -12.41 -22.64 14.23
CA HIS A 199 -13.27 -21.84 13.35
C HIS A 199 -12.76 -21.91 11.89
N PRO A 200 -12.95 -23.04 11.18
CA PRO A 200 -12.42 -23.22 9.81
C PRO A 200 -12.93 -22.15 8.83
N GLU A 201 -14.18 -21.68 9.01
CA GLU A 201 -14.79 -20.64 8.15
C GLU A 201 -14.41 -19.21 8.55
N ALA A 202 -13.63 -19.04 9.63
CA ALA A 202 -13.21 -17.70 10.06
C ALA A 202 -12.43 -16.98 8.96
N LYS A 203 -12.73 -15.71 8.77
CA LYS A 203 -12.02 -14.86 7.83
C LYS A 203 -10.75 -14.30 8.45
N ILE A 204 -9.61 -14.56 7.79
CA ILE A 204 -8.35 -13.90 8.14
C ILE A 204 -8.40 -12.47 7.59
N VAL A 205 -8.18 -11.49 8.45
CA VAL A 205 -8.27 -10.08 8.09
C VAL A 205 -7.04 -9.30 8.56
N VAL A 206 -6.37 -8.60 7.66
CA VAL A 206 -5.27 -7.67 7.97
C VAL A 206 -5.78 -6.24 7.78
N GLY A 207 -5.83 -5.74 6.55
CA GLY A 207 -6.25 -4.37 6.23
C GLY A 207 -7.73 -4.20 5.91
N ASN A 208 -8.50 -5.28 5.87
CA ASN A 208 -9.95 -5.27 5.58
C ASN A 208 -10.34 -4.66 4.23
N THR A 209 -9.40 -4.55 3.28
CA THR A 209 -9.62 -3.85 2.01
C THR A 209 -10.49 -4.64 1.02
N GLU A 210 -10.61 -5.96 1.19
CA GLU A 210 -11.54 -6.81 0.43
C GLU A 210 -12.78 -7.14 1.26
N LEU A 211 -12.62 -7.72 2.45
CA LEU A 211 -13.74 -8.14 3.30
C LEU A 211 -14.65 -6.97 3.68
N GLY A 212 -14.07 -5.80 3.95
CA GLY A 212 -14.85 -4.59 4.25
C GLY A 212 -15.72 -4.14 3.07
N VAL A 213 -15.28 -4.33 1.84
CA VAL A 213 -16.06 -4.07 0.63
C VAL A 213 -17.17 -5.11 0.48
N GLU A 214 -16.90 -6.39 0.74
CA GLU A 214 -17.90 -7.46 0.68
C GLU A 214 -19.02 -7.25 1.71
N VAL A 215 -18.67 -6.89 2.94
CA VAL A 215 -19.66 -6.59 3.98
C VAL A 215 -20.50 -5.36 3.64
N LYS A 216 -19.87 -4.27 3.17
CA LYS A 216 -20.56 -3.00 2.92
C LYS A 216 -21.41 -3.00 1.65
N PHE A 217 -20.95 -3.61 0.59
CA PHE A 217 -21.58 -3.48 -0.73
C PHE A 217 -22.22 -4.77 -1.24
N LYS A 218 -21.76 -5.94 -0.76
CA LYS A 218 -22.36 -7.23 -1.10
C LYS A 218 -23.20 -7.80 0.04
N HIS A 219 -23.25 -7.09 1.20
CA HIS A 219 -23.99 -7.49 2.40
C HIS A 219 -23.62 -8.89 2.91
N CYS A 220 -22.35 -9.29 2.71
CA CYS A 220 -21.85 -10.53 3.26
C CYS A 220 -21.80 -10.45 4.79
N ASP A 221 -22.18 -11.56 5.44
CA ASP A 221 -22.09 -11.70 6.90
C ASP A 221 -21.04 -12.74 7.25
N TYR A 222 -20.09 -12.36 8.09
CA TYR A 222 -19.00 -13.21 8.53
C TYR A 222 -18.97 -13.22 10.06
N PRO A 223 -19.36 -14.34 10.70
CA PRO A 223 -19.51 -14.36 12.16
C PRO A 223 -18.18 -14.36 12.92
N VAL A 224 -17.07 -14.76 12.27
CA VAL A 224 -15.76 -14.86 12.93
C VAL A 224 -14.66 -14.24 12.07
N TYR A 225 -13.91 -13.32 12.68
CA TYR A 225 -12.71 -12.72 12.11
C TYR A 225 -11.48 -13.04 12.95
N ILE A 226 -10.35 -13.27 12.31
CA ILE A 226 -9.05 -13.46 12.95
C ILE A 226 -8.08 -12.46 12.34
N ASN A 227 -7.53 -11.57 13.16
CA ASN A 227 -6.52 -10.58 12.76
C ASN A 227 -5.13 -11.03 13.21
N PRO A 228 -4.24 -11.47 12.30
CA PRO A 228 -2.93 -12.00 12.63
C PRO A 228 -1.83 -10.93 12.69
N SER A 229 -2.17 -9.64 12.76
CA SER A 229 -1.20 -8.54 12.65
C SER A 229 -0.15 -8.50 13.75
N MET A 230 -0.35 -9.24 14.86
CA MET A 230 0.62 -9.36 15.96
C MET A 230 1.39 -10.70 15.94
N VAL A 231 1.12 -11.57 14.95
CA VAL A 231 1.86 -12.83 14.79
C VAL A 231 3.14 -12.56 14.02
N ARG A 232 4.29 -12.71 14.69
CA ARG A 232 5.61 -12.33 14.16
C ARG A 232 5.93 -13.01 12.83
N GLU A 233 5.64 -14.29 12.70
CA GLU A 233 5.91 -15.08 11.49
C GLU A 233 5.16 -14.54 10.27
N LEU A 234 3.97 -13.97 10.48
CA LEU A 234 3.16 -13.39 9.41
C LEU A 234 3.55 -11.93 9.09
N THR A 235 4.30 -11.26 9.95
CA THR A 235 4.68 -9.85 9.76
C THR A 235 6.16 -9.63 9.47
N SER A 236 6.96 -10.70 9.54
CA SER A 236 8.41 -10.65 9.32
C SER A 236 8.78 -10.51 7.84
N ILE A 237 9.94 -9.91 7.61
CA ILE A 237 10.63 -9.83 6.32
C ILE A 237 12.04 -10.36 6.54
N LEU A 238 12.38 -11.44 5.84
CA LEU A 238 13.67 -12.11 5.95
C LEU A 238 14.34 -12.16 4.57
N VAL A 239 15.50 -11.52 4.45
CA VAL A 239 16.34 -11.62 3.26
C VAL A 239 17.19 -12.86 3.41
N GLU A 240 17.01 -13.83 2.50
CA GLU A 240 17.74 -15.08 2.42
C GLU A 240 18.76 -15.01 1.27
N GLU A 241 19.64 -15.97 1.15
CA GLU A 241 20.69 -15.98 0.11
C GLU A 241 20.12 -16.03 -1.32
N ASP A 242 19.01 -16.74 -1.51
CA ASP A 242 18.38 -16.99 -2.81
C ASP A 242 17.07 -16.23 -3.04
N GLY A 243 16.67 -15.35 -2.13
CA GLY A 243 15.43 -14.59 -2.24
C GLY A 243 15.01 -13.90 -0.95
N VAL A 244 13.76 -13.47 -0.91
CA VAL A 244 13.17 -12.82 0.27
C VAL A 244 11.92 -13.57 0.71
N ARG A 245 11.86 -13.91 1.99
CA ARG A 245 10.67 -14.49 2.63
C ARG A 245 9.87 -13.40 3.33
N LEU A 246 8.62 -13.28 2.95
CA LEU A 246 7.68 -12.28 3.46
C LEU A 246 6.52 -12.97 4.17
N GLY A 247 6.25 -12.59 5.40
CA GLY A 247 5.05 -13.02 6.12
C GLY A 247 3.78 -12.58 5.40
N ALA A 248 2.73 -13.37 5.46
CA ALA A 248 1.50 -13.14 4.71
C ALA A 248 0.74 -11.86 5.13
N ALA A 249 0.99 -11.34 6.33
CA ALA A 249 0.42 -10.08 6.81
C ALA A 249 1.32 -8.85 6.52
N VAL A 250 2.45 -9.01 5.83
CA VAL A 250 3.26 -7.88 5.35
C VAL A 250 2.42 -7.05 4.39
N THR A 251 2.36 -5.73 4.63
CA THR A 251 1.56 -4.82 3.79
C THR A 251 2.26 -4.52 2.47
N LEU A 252 1.49 -4.12 1.46
CA LEU A 252 2.01 -3.77 0.15
C LEU A 252 2.97 -2.56 0.22
N ASP A 253 2.72 -1.65 1.15
CA ASP A 253 3.60 -0.52 1.41
C ASP A 253 4.97 -0.96 1.94
N ARG A 254 5.00 -1.89 2.91
CA ARG A 254 6.26 -2.47 3.39
C ARG A 254 7.00 -3.27 2.33
N LEU A 255 6.28 -3.89 1.40
CA LEU A 255 6.88 -4.55 0.24
C LEU A 255 7.53 -3.52 -0.70
N GLU A 256 6.89 -2.37 -0.94
CA GLU A 256 7.44 -1.28 -1.74
C GLU A 256 8.71 -0.68 -1.10
N GLU A 257 8.68 -0.44 0.22
CA GLU A 257 9.85 0.01 0.99
C GLU A 257 11.02 -1.01 0.91
N LEU A 258 10.70 -2.29 1.01
CA LEU A 258 11.68 -3.37 0.86
C LEU A 258 12.32 -3.36 -0.53
N CYS A 259 11.52 -3.27 -1.60
CA CYS A 259 12.06 -3.22 -2.97
C CYS A 259 13.06 -2.07 -3.13
N THR A 260 12.73 -0.90 -2.59
CA THR A 260 13.62 0.27 -2.61
C THR A 260 14.91 0.04 -1.79
N LYS A 261 14.80 -0.61 -0.63
CA LYS A 261 15.95 -0.94 0.21
C LYS A 261 16.89 -1.95 -0.47
N LEU A 262 16.35 -2.96 -1.13
CA LEU A 262 17.13 -3.97 -1.85
C LEU A 262 17.98 -3.35 -2.97
N GLU A 263 17.49 -2.29 -3.64
CA GLU A 263 18.22 -1.57 -4.68
C GLU A 263 19.58 -1.01 -4.20
N THR A 264 19.75 -0.79 -2.90
CA THR A 264 20.99 -0.30 -2.30
C THR A 264 21.97 -1.40 -1.90
N THR A 265 21.53 -2.66 -1.85
CA THR A 265 22.29 -3.76 -1.26
C THR A 265 22.57 -4.93 -2.22
N HIS A 266 21.85 -5.03 -3.34
CA HIS A 266 21.92 -6.14 -4.29
C HIS A 266 22.21 -5.65 -5.71
N GLN A 267 22.65 -6.58 -6.58
CA GLN A 267 22.90 -6.27 -7.97
C GLN A 267 21.57 -6.12 -8.75
N ALA A 268 21.57 -5.23 -9.75
CA ALA A 268 20.37 -4.94 -10.54
C ALA A 268 19.77 -6.19 -11.23
N TRP A 269 20.61 -7.17 -11.59
CA TRP A 269 20.16 -8.41 -12.22
C TRP A 269 19.48 -9.36 -11.22
N GLU A 270 19.78 -9.30 -9.92
CA GLU A 270 19.11 -10.09 -8.87
C GLU A 270 17.70 -9.57 -8.60
N LEU A 271 17.48 -8.28 -8.81
CA LEU A 271 16.27 -7.56 -8.41
C LEU A 271 15.22 -7.40 -9.51
N ARG A 272 15.34 -8.07 -10.65
CA ARG A 272 14.41 -7.86 -11.78
C ARG A 272 12.96 -8.13 -11.41
N ILE A 273 12.68 -9.14 -10.58
CA ILE A 273 11.32 -9.40 -10.05
C ILE A 273 10.89 -8.26 -9.13
N PHE A 274 11.72 -7.86 -8.18
CA PHE A 274 11.42 -6.81 -7.21
C PHE A 274 11.21 -5.44 -7.88
N LYS A 275 11.96 -5.16 -8.95
CA LYS A 275 11.74 -3.97 -9.78
C LYS A 275 10.35 -3.98 -10.42
N GLN A 276 9.91 -5.12 -10.95
CA GLN A 276 8.57 -5.23 -11.54
C GLN A 276 7.47 -5.18 -10.48
N ILE A 277 7.68 -5.72 -9.28
CA ILE A 277 6.76 -5.56 -8.15
C ILE A 277 6.62 -4.08 -7.79
N LYS A 278 7.74 -3.35 -7.63
CA LYS A 278 7.75 -1.92 -7.33
C LYS A 278 7.01 -1.10 -8.39
N GLU A 279 7.29 -1.37 -9.67
CA GLU A 279 6.60 -0.72 -10.80
C GLU A 279 5.08 -1.01 -10.78
N MET A 280 4.68 -2.24 -10.52
CA MET A 280 3.27 -2.62 -10.47
C MET A 280 2.56 -1.99 -9.26
N LEU A 281 3.22 -1.88 -8.10
CA LEU A 281 2.67 -1.26 -6.91
C LEU A 281 2.39 0.23 -7.11
N ARG A 282 3.15 0.92 -7.97
CA ARG A 282 2.88 2.31 -8.34
C ARG A 282 1.47 2.50 -8.93
N TRP A 283 0.96 1.48 -9.63
CA TRP A 283 -0.35 1.50 -10.28
C TRP A 283 -1.41 0.71 -9.52
N PHE A 284 -1.08 0.23 -8.32
CA PHE A 284 -1.96 -0.55 -7.47
C PHE A 284 -2.62 0.35 -6.44
N ALA A 285 -3.88 0.73 -6.66
CA ALA A 285 -4.67 1.54 -5.74
C ALA A 285 -3.90 2.76 -5.17
N GLY A 286 -4.46 3.44 -4.18
CA GLY A 286 -3.80 4.55 -3.51
C GLY A 286 -2.96 4.11 -2.30
N LYS A 287 -2.12 5.00 -1.80
CA LYS A 287 -1.26 4.79 -0.63
C LYS A 287 -2.06 4.32 0.60
N GLN A 288 -3.24 4.88 0.85
CA GLN A 288 -4.13 4.50 1.96
C GLN A 288 -4.63 3.05 1.90
N ILE A 289 -4.62 2.44 0.74
CA ILE A 289 -4.91 1.00 0.57
C ILE A 289 -3.63 0.19 0.75
N ARG A 290 -2.52 0.56 0.09
CA ARG A 290 -1.24 -0.15 0.20
C ARG A 290 -0.71 -0.18 1.63
N ASN A 291 -0.96 0.86 2.43
CA ASN A 291 -0.58 0.94 3.84
C ASN A 291 -1.15 -0.20 4.71
N VAL A 292 -2.27 -0.79 4.32
CA VAL A 292 -2.98 -1.80 5.11
C VAL A 292 -3.24 -3.11 4.38
N ALA A 293 -3.37 -3.11 3.05
CA ALA A 293 -3.55 -4.32 2.26
C ALA A 293 -2.32 -5.22 2.35
N ALA A 294 -2.54 -6.52 2.57
CA ALA A 294 -1.47 -7.50 2.78
C ALA A 294 -1.26 -8.41 1.56
N ILE A 295 -0.01 -8.87 1.39
CA ILE A 295 0.38 -9.81 0.34
C ILE A 295 -0.47 -11.07 0.41
N GLY A 296 -0.60 -11.66 1.60
CA GLY A 296 -1.40 -12.88 1.81
C GLY A 296 -2.87 -12.68 1.47
N GLY A 297 -3.44 -11.49 1.80
CA GLY A 297 -4.79 -11.13 1.40
C GLY A 297 -4.97 -11.12 -0.13
N ASN A 298 -4.01 -10.55 -0.86
CA ASN A 298 -4.02 -10.54 -2.33
C ASN A 298 -3.98 -11.97 -2.92
N ILE A 299 -3.07 -12.82 -2.43
CA ILE A 299 -2.92 -14.22 -2.89
C ILE A 299 -4.18 -15.03 -2.56
N MET A 300 -4.62 -15.00 -1.30
CA MET A 300 -5.73 -15.82 -0.82
C MET A 300 -7.08 -15.43 -1.39
N THR A 301 -7.27 -14.16 -1.73
CA THR A 301 -8.47 -13.68 -2.44
C THR A 301 -8.59 -14.27 -3.84
N GLY A 302 -7.47 -14.51 -4.54
CA GLY A 302 -7.46 -15.10 -5.88
C GLY A 302 -8.29 -14.32 -6.88
N SER A 303 -8.23 -12.97 -6.80
CA SER A 303 -8.98 -12.12 -7.72
C SER A 303 -8.42 -12.22 -9.15
N PRO A 304 -9.27 -12.37 -10.18
CA PRO A 304 -8.82 -12.36 -11.58
C PRO A 304 -8.33 -11.00 -12.07
N ILE A 305 -8.42 -9.96 -11.23
CA ILE A 305 -7.89 -8.63 -11.53
C ILE A 305 -6.64 -8.31 -10.70
N SER A 306 -6.06 -9.29 -10.02
CA SER A 306 -4.88 -9.06 -9.18
C SER A 306 -3.69 -8.62 -10.01
N ASP A 307 -3.10 -7.51 -9.66
CA ASP A 307 -1.91 -6.97 -10.32
C ASP A 307 -0.63 -7.74 -9.95
N LEU A 308 -0.58 -8.39 -8.79
CA LEU A 308 0.63 -9.04 -8.26
C LEU A 308 0.65 -10.56 -8.48
N ASN A 309 -0.50 -11.24 -8.51
CA ASN A 309 -0.53 -12.69 -8.66
C ASN A 309 0.15 -13.19 -9.95
N PRO A 310 0.03 -12.53 -11.11
CA PRO A 310 0.79 -12.91 -12.30
C PRO A 310 2.31 -12.86 -12.09
N ILE A 311 2.78 -11.87 -11.35
CA ILE A 311 4.21 -11.73 -11.02
C ILE A 311 4.67 -12.90 -10.15
N PHE A 312 3.93 -13.20 -9.09
CA PHE A 312 4.27 -14.29 -8.17
C PHE A 312 4.22 -15.66 -8.84
N LEU A 313 3.26 -15.89 -9.75
CA LEU A 313 3.16 -17.10 -10.56
C LEU A 313 4.37 -17.24 -11.50
N ALA A 314 4.66 -16.22 -12.31
CA ALA A 314 5.78 -16.23 -13.24
C ALA A 314 7.14 -16.35 -12.52
N ALA A 315 7.27 -15.77 -11.33
CA ALA A 315 8.44 -15.87 -10.47
C ALA A 315 8.60 -17.26 -9.83
N SER A 316 7.55 -18.11 -9.85
CA SER A 316 7.53 -19.40 -9.13
C SER A 316 7.83 -19.26 -7.65
N CYS A 317 7.09 -18.34 -7.01
CA CYS A 317 7.23 -18.12 -5.57
C CYS A 317 6.89 -19.39 -4.76
N GLY A 318 7.60 -19.59 -3.65
CA GLY A 318 7.25 -20.63 -2.66
C GLY A 318 6.21 -20.09 -1.68
N LEU A 319 5.18 -20.87 -1.36
CA LEU A 319 4.17 -20.55 -0.37
C LEU A 319 4.27 -21.47 0.83
N LEU A 320 4.42 -20.90 2.02
CA LEU A 320 4.45 -21.64 3.27
C LEU A 320 3.04 -21.72 3.85
N ILE A 321 2.43 -22.91 3.82
CA ILE A 321 1.08 -23.16 4.32
C ILE A 321 1.17 -23.89 5.65
N GLY A 322 0.42 -23.45 6.65
CA GLY A 322 0.45 -24.01 8.00
C GLY A 322 -0.93 -24.30 8.58
N SER A 323 -0.96 -25.25 9.50
CA SER A 323 -2.08 -25.63 10.37
C SER A 323 -1.58 -26.28 11.65
N CYS A 324 -2.48 -26.67 12.55
CA CYS A 324 -2.13 -27.51 13.72
C CYS A 324 -1.43 -28.82 13.36
N ASN A 325 -1.61 -29.33 12.14
CA ASN A 325 -1.01 -30.58 11.66
C ASN A 325 0.41 -30.41 11.11
N GLY A 326 0.95 -29.17 11.11
CA GLY A 326 2.28 -28.86 10.62
C GLY A 326 2.30 -27.79 9.54
N ILE A 327 3.50 -27.55 9.03
CA ILE A 327 3.77 -26.53 8.01
C ILE A 327 4.39 -27.22 6.80
N SER A 328 3.96 -26.84 5.61
CA SER A 328 4.50 -27.34 4.33
C SER A 328 4.72 -26.19 3.35
N GLU A 329 5.72 -26.34 2.50
CA GLU A 329 5.96 -25.41 1.40
C GLU A 329 5.39 -26.00 0.10
N ILE A 330 4.64 -25.16 -0.65
CA ILE A 330 4.11 -25.50 -1.96
C ILE A 330 4.57 -24.45 -2.97
N GLN A 331 4.64 -24.82 -4.24
CA GLN A 331 4.92 -23.86 -5.31
C GLN A 331 3.64 -23.07 -5.65
N PHE A 332 3.82 -21.77 -5.89
CA PHE A 332 2.76 -20.97 -6.47
C PHE A 332 2.79 -21.15 -7.98
N ASP A 333 2.01 -22.11 -8.46
CA ASP A 333 1.93 -22.53 -9.86
C ASP A 333 0.48 -22.51 -10.38
N GLU A 334 0.27 -23.01 -11.60
CA GLU A 334 -1.02 -23.06 -12.27
C GLU A 334 -2.08 -23.90 -11.54
N LYS A 335 -1.67 -24.76 -10.62
CA LYS A 335 -2.58 -25.65 -9.86
C LYS A 335 -3.08 -24.99 -8.58
N PHE A 336 -2.47 -23.86 -8.18
CA PHE A 336 -2.83 -23.20 -6.93
C PHE A 336 -4.27 -22.68 -6.92
N TYR A 337 -4.71 -22.02 -8.02
CA TYR A 337 -6.09 -21.57 -8.16
C TYR A 337 -6.94 -22.63 -8.84
N THR A 338 -7.97 -23.11 -8.13
CA THR A 338 -8.88 -24.18 -8.60
C THR A 338 -10.16 -23.66 -9.25
N GLY A 339 -10.36 -22.35 -9.27
CA GLY A 339 -11.51 -21.67 -9.87
C GLY A 339 -11.62 -20.22 -9.46
N TYR A 340 -12.70 -19.55 -9.84
CA TYR A 340 -12.91 -18.15 -9.52
C TYR A 340 -12.87 -17.90 -8.01
N ARG A 341 -11.85 -17.18 -7.54
CA ARG A 341 -11.61 -16.88 -6.12
C ARG A 341 -11.50 -18.12 -5.22
N LYS A 342 -11.02 -19.23 -5.77
CA LYS A 342 -10.78 -20.48 -5.05
C LYS A 342 -9.33 -20.92 -5.21
N ASN A 343 -8.77 -21.49 -4.16
CA ASN A 343 -7.40 -21.99 -4.13
C ASN A 343 -7.33 -23.34 -3.39
N VAL A 344 -6.16 -23.96 -3.40
CA VAL A 344 -5.91 -25.30 -2.83
C VAL A 344 -5.80 -25.33 -1.30
N VAL A 345 -5.68 -24.16 -0.65
CA VAL A 345 -5.52 -24.06 0.81
C VAL A 345 -6.82 -24.46 1.49
N LYS A 346 -6.73 -25.43 2.39
CA LYS A 346 -7.89 -25.98 3.09
C LYS A 346 -8.44 -24.97 4.13
N PRO A 347 -9.72 -25.11 4.54
CA PRO A 347 -10.34 -24.23 5.52
C PRO A 347 -9.63 -24.12 6.87
N ASP A 348 -8.95 -25.17 7.32
CA ASP A 348 -8.17 -25.23 8.55
C ASP A 348 -6.72 -24.76 8.41
N GLN A 349 -6.31 -24.41 7.18
CA GLN A 349 -4.96 -23.97 6.86
C GLN A 349 -4.89 -22.44 6.65
N ILE A 350 -3.70 -21.91 6.78
CA ILE A 350 -3.39 -20.49 6.50
C ILE A 350 -2.12 -20.38 5.65
N LEU A 351 -2.06 -19.33 4.86
CA LEU A 351 -0.81 -18.87 4.25
C LEU A 351 0.01 -18.14 5.32
N VAL A 352 1.18 -18.67 5.66
CA VAL A 352 2.10 -18.10 6.66
C VAL A 352 3.04 -17.10 6.01
N SER A 353 3.66 -17.47 4.88
CA SER A 353 4.61 -16.61 4.16
C SER A 353 4.70 -16.96 2.69
N ILE A 354 5.25 -16.01 1.91
CA ILE A 354 5.66 -16.18 0.52
C ILE A 354 7.16 -15.96 0.41
N LYS A 355 7.85 -16.81 -0.36
CA LYS A 355 9.26 -16.65 -0.74
C LYS A 355 9.34 -16.18 -2.19
N ILE A 356 9.88 -14.99 -2.40
CA ILE A 356 10.13 -14.40 -3.72
C ILE A 356 11.61 -14.61 -4.05
N PRO A 357 11.95 -15.37 -5.11
CA PRO A 357 13.34 -15.64 -5.43
C PRO A 357 14.04 -14.42 -6.04
N PHE A 358 15.37 -14.33 -5.86
CA PHE A 358 16.20 -13.44 -6.67
C PHE A 358 16.33 -13.99 -8.10
N THR A 359 16.45 -13.09 -9.07
CA THR A 359 16.69 -13.50 -10.46
C THR A 359 18.16 -13.84 -10.68
N LYS A 360 18.41 -14.79 -11.60
CA LYS A 360 19.77 -15.14 -12.05
C LYS A 360 20.22 -14.19 -13.15
N GLN A 361 21.54 -14.14 -13.43
CA GLN A 361 22.12 -13.23 -14.39
C GLN A 361 21.52 -13.37 -15.81
N ASN A 362 21.25 -14.60 -16.24
CA ASN A 362 20.66 -14.93 -17.54
C ASN A 362 19.12 -15.02 -17.54
N GLN A 363 18.48 -14.55 -16.47
CA GLN A 363 17.03 -14.56 -16.28
C GLN A 363 16.50 -13.15 -16.41
N TYR A 364 15.49 -12.95 -17.26
CA TYR A 364 14.84 -11.66 -17.53
C TYR A 364 13.40 -11.71 -17.05
N PHE A 365 12.95 -10.65 -16.43
CA PHE A 365 11.60 -10.58 -15.86
C PHE A 365 10.93 -9.27 -16.24
N MET A 366 9.69 -9.35 -16.76
CA MET A 366 8.87 -8.19 -17.12
C MET A 366 7.42 -8.42 -16.72
N ALA A 367 6.74 -7.36 -16.29
CA ALA A 367 5.32 -7.41 -15.96
C ALA A 367 4.58 -6.24 -16.62
N TYR A 368 3.31 -6.44 -16.96
CA TYR A 368 2.49 -5.48 -17.67
C TYR A 368 1.08 -5.44 -17.10
N LYS A 369 0.51 -4.25 -17.04
CA LYS A 369 -0.88 -3.99 -16.67
C LYS A 369 -1.53 -3.20 -17.79
N GLN A 370 -2.66 -3.68 -18.29
CA GLN A 370 -3.53 -2.95 -19.21
C GLN A 370 -4.84 -2.59 -18.50
N SER A 371 -5.14 -1.30 -18.41
CA SER A 371 -6.36 -0.77 -17.82
C SER A 371 -6.88 0.42 -18.64
N LYS A 372 -8.12 0.84 -18.40
CA LYS A 372 -8.72 1.99 -19.10
C LYS A 372 -8.11 3.32 -18.68
N ARG A 373 -7.75 3.45 -17.39
CA ARG A 373 -7.08 4.62 -16.80
C ARG A 373 -5.71 4.21 -16.30
N ARG A 374 -4.84 5.18 -16.16
CA ARG A 374 -3.48 4.93 -15.67
C ARG A 374 -3.45 4.63 -14.18
N ASP A 375 -4.18 5.42 -13.38
CA ASP A 375 -4.22 5.33 -11.92
C ASP A 375 -5.60 4.82 -11.44
N ASP A 376 -5.61 4.16 -10.31
CA ASP A 376 -6.80 3.71 -9.57
C ASP A 376 -7.80 2.94 -10.45
N ASP A 377 -7.31 2.05 -11.30
CA ASP A 377 -8.17 1.30 -12.20
C ASP A 377 -7.93 -0.21 -12.13
N ILE A 378 -9.00 -0.94 -12.38
CA ILE A 378 -9.01 -2.39 -12.48
C ILE A 378 -8.36 -2.79 -13.79
N ALA A 379 -7.45 -3.74 -13.73
CA ALA A 379 -6.83 -4.29 -14.92
C ALA A 379 -7.85 -5.01 -15.81
N ILE A 380 -7.78 -4.78 -17.11
CA ILE A 380 -8.43 -5.61 -18.12
C ILE A 380 -7.62 -6.90 -18.28
N VAL A 381 -6.30 -6.76 -18.41
CA VAL A 381 -5.33 -7.85 -18.49
C VAL A 381 -4.09 -7.45 -17.70
N ASN A 382 -3.58 -8.38 -16.90
CA ASN A 382 -2.24 -8.35 -16.32
C ASN A 382 -1.45 -9.54 -16.83
N SER A 383 -0.14 -9.36 -17.08
CA SER A 383 0.76 -10.43 -17.45
C SER A 383 2.14 -10.22 -16.85
N ALA A 384 2.84 -11.33 -16.60
CA ALA A 384 4.25 -11.31 -16.22
C ALA A 384 4.98 -12.45 -16.94
N PHE A 385 6.19 -12.16 -17.39
CA PHE A 385 7.04 -13.07 -18.14
C PHE A 385 8.37 -13.25 -17.45
N ASN A 386 8.78 -14.49 -17.30
CA ASN A 386 10.06 -14.88 -16.73
C ASN A 386 10.82 -15.73 -17.74
N LEU A 387 11.84 -15.14 -18.35
CA LEU A 387 12.59 -15.69 -19.46
C LEU A 387 14.01 -16.04 -19.01
N THR A 388 14.44 -17.29 -19.24
CA THR A 388 15.83 -17.70 -19.07
C THR A 388 16.47 -17.90 -20.45
N ILE A 389 17.62 -17.26 -20.68
CA ILE A 389 18.37 -17.34 -21.96
C ILE A 389 19.71 -18.01 -21.70
N SER A 390 20.03 -19.02 -22.50
CA SER A 390 21.33 -19.67 -22.51
C SER A 390 21.82 -19.83 -23.97
N ASN A 391 23.08 -19.48 -24.25
CA ASN A 391 23.68 -19.56 -25.59
C ASN A 391 22.85 -18.87 -26.69
N ASN A 392 22.31 -17.68 -26.43
CA ASN A 392 21.41 -16.91 -27.28
C ASN A 392 20.14 -17.64 -27.71
N LYS A 393 19.71 -18.63 -26.93
CA LYS A 393 18.43 -19.35 -27.10
C LYS A 393 17.59 -19.25 -25.84
N VAL A 394 16.29 -19.20 -26.03
CA VAL A 394 15.35 -19.31 -24.91
C VAL A 394 15.40 -20.73 -24.38
N GLU A 395 15.86 -20.88 -23.14
CA GLU A 395 15.89 -22.16 -22.43
C GLU A 395 14.58 -22.43 -21.71
N ARG A 396 13.99 -21.36 -21.13
CA ARG A 396 12.77 -21.46 -20.35
C ARG A 396 11.98 -20.16 -20.45
N LEU A 397 10.68 -20.29 -20.63
CA LEU A 397 9.71 -19.20 -20.47
C LEU A 397 8.64 -19.64 -19.45
N ARG A 398 8.32 -18.76 -18.51
CA ARG A 398 7.15 -18.87 -17.65
C ARG A 398 6.32 -17.62 -17.80
N GLU A 399 5.03 -17.80 -17.89
CA GLU A 399 4.06 -16.73 -17.95
C GLU A 399 3.06 -16.86 -16.79
N GLY A 400 2.69 -15.73 -16.19
CA GLY A 400 1.53 -15.60 -15.36
C GLY A 400 0.62 -14.54 -15.95
N SER A 401 -0.66 -14.82 -16.13
CA SER A 401 -1.61 -13.84 -16.65
C SER A 401 -2.95 -13.88 -15.92
N THR A 402 -3.64 -12.75 -15.87
CA THR A 402 -4.99 -12.61 -15.34
C THR A 402 -5.81 -11.72 -16.25
N THR A 403 -7.13 -11.94 -16.32
CA THR A 403 -8.04 -11.13 -17.13
C THR A 403 -9.41 -11.04 -16.50
N THR A 404 -10.07 -9.89 -16.69
CA THR A 404 -11.44 -9.65 -16.19
C THR A 404 -12.52 -10.43 -16.96
N THR A 405 -12.22 -10.89 -18.17
CA THR A 405 -13.21 -11.48 -19.08
C THR A 405 -13.32 -13.00 -18.97
N THR A 406 -12.36 -13.66 -18.35
CA THR A 406 -12.36 -15.12 -18.19
C THR A 406 -12.04 -15.51 -16.77
N THR A 407 -12.74 -16.53 -16.28
CA THR A 407 -12.60 -17.11 -14.94
C THR A 407 -11.34 -17.97 -14.78
N ASN A 408 -10.47 -18.01 -15.78
CA ASN A 408 -9.30 -18.86 -15.81
C ASN A 408 -8.01 -18.05 -15.85
N THR A 409 -7.10 -18.34 -14.94
CA THR A 409 -5.68 -18.02 -15.07
C THR A 409 -5.12 -18.92 -16.19
N TRP A 410 -4.67 -18.30 -17.28
CA TRP A 410 -4.10 -19.07 -18.39
C TRP A 410 -2.59 -19.15 -18.21
N ASN A 411 -2.09 -20.37 -18.03
CA ASN A 411 -0.71 -20.71 -18.33
C ASN A 411 -0.72 -21.30 -19.74
N PHE A 412 -0.03 -20.70 -20.68
CA PHE A 412 0.29 -21.32 -21.93
C PHE A 412 1.67 -21.99 -21.78
N PRO A 413 1.76 -23.33 -21.76
CA PRO A 413 3.04 -23.96 -22.00
C PRO A 413 3.42 -23.69 -23.45
N LEU A 414 4.53 -23.01 -23.68
CA LEU A 414 5.22 -22.99 -24.96
C LEU A 414 6.20 -24.13 -25.01
#